data_5bd23257719738a46baad685842cfc6f
#
_entry.id   5bd23257719738a46baad685842cfc6f
#
_cell.length_a   1.000
_cell.length_b   1.000
_cell.length_c   1.000
_cell.angle_alpha   90.00
_cell.angle_beta   90.00
_cell.angle_gamma   90.00
#
_symmetry.space_group_name_H-M   'P 1'
#
loop_
_entity.id
_entity.type
_entity.pdbx_description
1 polymer ?
#
loop_
_entity_poly.entity_id
_entity_poly.type
_entity_poly.pdbx_seq_one_letter_code
_entity_poly.pdbx_strand_id
1 'polypeptide(L)'
;MAQVGYICIGTNDFERACAFYDALTADLGGKRLFPTPHGQMYRLGSGAMIMVTRPYDEKAAMPSNGGMLAINVESKEDVARVHAKALSLGCANEGEPGPRGAFGEFAYFRDLDGNKLAIYFSERQKKQ
;
A
#
# COMPACT_ATOMS: atom_id res chain seq x y z
N MET A 1 -16.84 -11.43 -16.03
CA MET A 1 -16.44 -11.65 -14.63
C MET A 1 -16.13 -10.34 -13.95
N ALA A 2 -16.50 -10.24 -12.68
CA ALA A 2 -16.17 -9.05 -11.89
C ALA A 2 -14.73 -9.15 -11.38
N GLN A 3 -14.11 -7.99 -11.16
CA GLN A 3 -12.78 -7.90 -10.55
C GLN A 3 -12.73 -6.59 -9.78
N VAL A 4 -11.81 -6.53 -8.79
CA VAL A 4 -11.61 -5.29 -8.04
C VAL A 4 -10.95 -4.27 -8.95
N GLY A 5 -11.62 -3.14 -9.16
CA GLY A 5 -11.10 -2.08 -10.03
C GLY A 5 -10.11 -1.19 -9.30
N TYR A 6 -10.53 -0.64 -8.16
CA TYR A 6 -9.64 0.20 -7.34
C TYR A 6 -10.12 0.20 -5.90
N ILE A 7 -9.21 0.61 -5.01
CA ILE A 7 -9.50 0.84 -3.60
C ILE A 7 -9.11 2.28 -3.26
N CYS A 8 -9.71 2.83 -2.21
CA CYS A 8 -9.40 4.19 -1.75
C CYS A 8 -8.68 4.15 -0.41
N ILE A 9 -7.70 5.02 -0.27
CA ILE A 9 -6.96 5.24 0.97
C ILE A 9 -7.10 6.71 1.33
N GLY A 10 -7.64 7.00 2.52
CA GLY A 10 -7.89 8.37 2.96
C GLY A 10 -6.67 9.06 3.50
N THR A 11 -6.60 10.38 3.30
CA THR A 11 -5.53 11.20 3.85
C THR A 11 -6.05 12.53 4.37
N ASN A 12 -5.36 13.05 5.39
CA ASN A 12 -5.60 14.38 5.94
C ASN A 12 -4.55 15.38 5.44
N ASP A 13 -3.56 14.92 4.67
CA ASP A 13 -2.52 15.78 4.10
C ASP A 13 -2.20 15.23 2.72
N PHE A 14 -2.92 15.73 1.73
CA PHE A 14 -2.89 15.18 0.38
C PHE A 14 -1.51 15.25 -0.26
N GLU A 15 -0.83 16.40 -0.13
CA GLU A 15 0.50 16.55 -0.74
C GLU A 15 1.52 15.61 -0.12
N ARG A 16 1.49 15.48 1.21
CA ARG A 16 2.38 14.56 1.92
C ARG A 16 2.08 13.11 1.56
N ALA A 17 0.81 12.75 1.49
CA ALA A 17 0.41 11.39 1.11
C ALA A 17 0.85 11.06 -0.31
N CYS A 18 0.67 11.99 -1.24
CA CYS A 18 1.11 11.77 -2.62
C CYS A 18 2.62 11.63 -2.72
N ALA A 19 3.39 12.44 -2.00
CA ALA A 19 4.84 12.30 -1.98
C ALA A 19 5.26 10.92 -1.47
N PHE A 20 4.60 10.44 -0.42
CA PHE A 20 4.85 9.11 0.12
C PHE A 20 4.51 8.01 -0.90
N TYR A 21 3.32 8.06 -1.48
CA TYR A 21 2.89 7.02 -2.43
C TYR A 21 3.64 7.10 -3.76
N ASP A 22 4.09 8.29 -4.17
CA ASP A 22 5.01 8.40 -5.32
C ASP A 22 6.28 7.59 -5.07
N ALA A 23 6.89 7.76 -3.89
CA ALA A 23 8.13 7.06 -3.54
C ALA A 23 7.90 5.57 -3.37
N LEU A 24 6.83 5.18 -2.68
CA LEU A 24 6.52 3.78 -2.44
C LEU A 24 6.20 3.03 -3.74
N THR A 25 5.33 3.61 -4.58
CA THR A 25 4.92 2.94 -5.82
C THR A 25 6.07 2.87 -6.81
N ALA A 26 6.93 3.90 -6.87
CA ALA A 26 8.12 3.85 -7.74
C ALA A 26 9.03 2.69 -7.35
N ASP A 27 9.19 2.44 -6.05
CA ASP A 27 10.00 1.33 -5.55
C ASP A 27 9.38 -0.03 -5.87
N LEU A 28 8.08 -0.06 -6.16
CA LEU A 28 7.33 -1.27 -6.51
C LEU A 28 7.07 -1.39 -8.02
N GLY A 29 7.68 -0.53 -8.82
CA GLY A 29 7.50 -0.57 -10.28
C GLY A 29 6.22 0.09 -10.75
N GLY A 30 5.57 0.88 -9.90
CA GLY A 30 4.32 1.55 -10.22
C GLY A 30 4.50 3.03 -10.50
N LYS A 31 3.37 3.72 -10.68
CA LYS A 31 3.37 5.15 -11.00
C LYS A 31 2.01 5.77 -10.81
N ARG A 32 1.98 7.10 -10.79
CA ARG A 32 0.73 7.85 -10.88
C ARG A 32 0.08 7.59 -12.23
N LEU A 33 -1.25 7.56 -12.25
CA LEU A 33 -2.01 7.45 -13.48
C LEU A 33 -2.67 8.79 -13.82
N PHE A 34 -3.72 9.16 -13.09
CA PHE A 34 -4.47 10.37 -13.36
C PHE A 34 -5.04 10.93 -12.06
N PRO A 35 -5.26 12.26 -12.00
CA PRO A 35 -5.92 12.85 -10.84
C PRO A 35 -7.43 12.60 -10.90
N THR A 36 -8.07 12.67 -9.73
CA THR A 36 -9.51 12.65 -9.60
C THR A 36 -9.92 13.93 -8.87
N PRO A 37 -11.23 14.27 -8.78
CA PRO A 37 -11.62 15.51 -8.09
C PRO A 37 -11.11 15.62 -6.65
N HIS A 38 -10.97 14.51 -5.93
CA HIS A 38 -10.54 14.53 -4.53
C HIS A 38 -9.23 13.78 -4.27
N GLY A 39 -8.62 13.20 -5.30
CA GLY A 39 -7.50 12.30 -5.07
C GLY A 39 -6.56 12.13 -6.26
N GLN A 40 -5.72 11.13 -6.14
CA GLN A 40 -4.74 10.75 -7.16
C GLN A 40 -4.76 9.24 -7.31
N MET A 41 -4.90 8.77 -8.54
CA MET A 41 -4.90 7.34 -8.84
C MET A 41 -3.49 6.83 -9.12
N TYR A 42 -3.19 5.64 -8.59
CA TYR A 42 -1.90 4.96 -8.77
C TYR A 42 -2.14 3.54 -9.25
N ARG A 43 -1.13 2.98 -9.92
CA ARG A 43 -1.10 1.55 -10.25
C ARG A 43 0.30 1.01 -9.97
N LEU A 44 0.38 -0.20 -9.42
CA LEU A 44 1.67 -0.84 -9.13
C LEU A 44 2.22 -1.54 -10.37
N GLY A 45 1.57 -2.48 -10.88
CA GLY A 45 1.92 -3.18 -12.10
C GLY A 45 0.64 -3.46 -12.85
N SER A 46 0.03 -4.58 -12.54
CA SER A 46 -1.29 -4.95 -13.05
C SER A 46 -2.25 -5.10 -11.87
N GLY A 47 -3.53 -5.31 -12.18
CA GLY A 47 -4.53 -5.52 -11.16
C GLY A 47 -5.20 -4.24 -10.70
N ALA A 48 -5.63 -4.21 -9.44
CA ALA A 48 -6.39 -3.09 -8.89
C ALA A 48 -5.55 -1.83 -8.79
N MET A 49 -6.20 -0.69 -9.01
CA MET A 49 -5.59 0.61 -8.79
C MET A 49 -5.77 1.04 -7.33
N ILE A 50 -5.01 2.04 -6.93
CA ILE A 50 -5.09 2.62 -5.59
C ILE A 50 -5.36 4.10 -5.75
N MET A 51 -6.41 4.61 -5.10
CA MET A 51 -6.70 6.03 -5.07
C MET A 51 -6.37 6.59 -3.71
N VAL A 52 -5.38 7.49 -3.65
CA VAL A 52 -5.09 8.25 -2.45
C VAL A 52 -5.99 9.49 -2.49
N THR A 53 -6.85 9.68 -1.49
CA THR A 53 -7.92 10.65 -1.62
C THR A 53 -8.25 11.36 -0.31
N ARG A 54 -8.71 12.61 -0.44
CA ARG A 54 -9.42 13.26 0.64
C ARG A 54 -10.79 12.59 0.76
N PRO A 55 -11.34 12.46 1.99
CA PRO A 55 -12.69 11.90 2.13
C PRO A 55 -13.73 12.70 1.37
N TYR A 56 -14.68 12.00 0.78
CA TYR A 56 -15.73 12.63 -0.04
C TYR A 56 -16.59 13.61 0.79
N ASP A 57 -16.81 13.30 2.07
CA ASP A 57 -17.62 14.14 2.96
C ASP A 57 -16.83 15.35 3.53
N GLU A 58 -15.59 15.52 3.14
CA GLU A 58 -14.70 16.61 3.56
C GLU A 58 -14.38 16.62 5.05
N LYS A 59 -14.73 15.56 5.77
CA LYS A 59 -14.35 15.39 7.18
C LYS A 59 -12.97 14.72 7.24
N ALA A 60 -12.40 14.68 8.46
CA ALA A 60 -11.10 14.08 8.68
C ALA A 60 -11.09 12.61 8.26
N ALA A 61 -10.04 12.20 7.58
CA ALA A 61 -9.80 10.81 7.25
C ALA A 61 -9.39 10.06 8.52
N MET A 62 -9.86 8.82 8.64
CA MET A 62 -9.51 7.94 9.74
C MET A 62 -9.15 6.57 9.18
N PRO A 63 -8.11 5.91 9.74
CA PRO A 63 -7.83 4.54 9.32
C PRO A 63 -8.98 3.62 9.71
N SER A 64 -9.25 2.64 8.87
CA SER A 64 -10.25 1.63 9.15
C SER A 64 -9.73 0.66 10.22
N ASN A 65 -10.55 0.32 11.19
CA ASN A 65 -10.20 -0.72 12.14
C ASN A 65 -10.51 -2.07 11.51
N GLY A 66 -9.44 -2.82 11.16
CA GLY A 66 -9.56 -4.10 10.45
C GLY A 66 -9.30 -3.99 8.97
N GLY A 67 -9.26 -2.78 8.40
CA GLY A 67 -8.95 -2.61 6.99
C GLY A 67 -7.44 -2.64 6.75
N MET A 68 -7.02 -3.20 5.62
CA MET A 68 -5.61 -3.30 5.28
C MET A 68 -5.45 -3.45 3.77
N LEU A 69 -4.44 -2.79 3.22
CA LEU A 69 -4.03 -3.00 1.83
C LEU A 69 -2.82 -3.94 1.84
N ALA A 70 -2.95 -5.09 1.21
CA ALA A 70 -1.84 -6.04 1.10
C ALA A 70 -1.26 -5.99 -0.31
N ILE A 71 0.04 -5.76 -0.39
CA ILE A 71 0.76 -5.65 -1.66
C ILE A 71 1.65 -6.87 -1.82
N ASN A 72 1.44 -7.61 -2.91
CA ASN A 72 2.20 -8.80 -3.23
C ASN A 72 3.47 -8.42 -3.99
N VAL A 73 4.62 -8.87 -3.50
CA VAL A 73 5.91 -8.65 -4.15
C VAL A 73 6.48 -9.99 -4.65
N GLU A 74 7.62 -9.93 -5.35
CA GLU A 74 8.12 -11.09 -6.09
C GLU A 74 9.12 -11.95 -5.33
N SER A 75 9.59 -11.51 -4.15
CA SER A 75 10.57 -12.26 -3.37
C SER A 75 10.52 -11.88 -1.90
N LYS A 76 11.11 -12.74 -1.06
CA LYS A 76 11.28 -12.42 0.37
C LYS A 76 12.15 -11.19 0.58
N GLU A 77 13.18 -11.05 -0.27
CA GLU A 77 14.10 -9.92 -0.21
C GLU A 77 13.37 -8.62 -0.46
N ASP A 78 12.39 -8.65 -1.37
CA ASP A 78 11.56 -7.48 -1.65
C ASP A 78 10.69 -7.11 -0.46
N VAL A 79 10.18 -8.09 0.30
CA VAL A 79 9.40 -7.81 1.52
C VAL A 79 10.22 -6.97 2.49
N ALA A 80 11.46 -7.40 2.77
CA ALA A 80 12.35 -6.69 3.69
C ALA A 80 12.73 -5.31 3.15
N ARG A 81 13.05 -5.23 1.85
CA ARG A 81 13.47 -3.99 1.20
C ARG A 81 12.36 -2.93 1.22
N VAL A 82 11.16 -3.33 0.85
CA VAL A 82 10.03 -2.39 0.78
C VAL A 82 9.61 -1.95 2.19
N HIS A 83 9.61 -2.87 3.15
CA HIS A 83 9.33 -2.53 4.54
C HIS A 83 10.33 -1.49 5.07
N ALA A 84 11.62 -1.73 4.84
CA ALA A 84 12.66 -0.77 5.25
C ALA A 84 12.48 0.58 4.57
N LYS A 85 12.11 0.59 3.28
CA LYS A 85 11.82 1.83 2.55
C LYS A 85 10.67 2.60 3.20
N ALA A 86 9.59 1.90 3.53
CA ALA A 86 8.44 2.53 4.18
C ALA A 86 8.84 3.16 5.52
N LEU A 87 9.60 2.44 6.34
CA LEU A 87 10.05 2.98 7.62
C LEU A 87 10.95 4.21 7.41
N SER A 88 11.80 4.19 6.38
CA SER A 88 12.66 5.35 6.07
C SER A 88 11.85 6.57 5.64
N LEU A 89 10.64 6.37 5.15
CA LEU A 89 9.73 7.44 4.75
C LEU A 89 8.84 7.92 5.90
N GLY A 90 9.03 7.39 7.11
CA GLY A 90 8.32 7.85 8.30
C GLY A 90 7.17 6.96 8.76
N CYS A 91 6.98 5.80 8.15
CA CYS A 91 5.90 4.90 8.54
C CYS A 91 6.16 4.25 9.90
N ALA A 92 5.09 4.01 10.66
CA ALA A 92 5.17 3.22 11.88
C ALA A 92 5.26 1.75 11.53
N ASN A 93 6.14 1.04 12.24
CA ASN A 93 6.30 -0.40 12.07
C ASN A 93 5.16 -1.13 12.78
N GLU A 94 4.46 -2.00 12.06
CA GLU A 94 3.37 -2.82 12.61
C GLU A 94 3.72 -4.31 12.57
N GLY A 95 4.88 -4.69 12.09
CA GLY A 95 5.33 -6.08 12.05
C GLY A 95 6.55 -6.26 11.18
N GLU A 96 7.64 -6.74 11.80
CA GLU A 96 8.90 -7.00 11.10
C GLU A 96 8.75 -8.07 10.02
N PRO A 97 9.57 -8.03 8.97
CA PRO A 97 9.56 -9.09 7.96
C PRO A 97 9.80 -10.46 8.59
N GLY A 98 8.99 -11.42 8.22
CA GLY A 98 9.11 -12.78 8.71
C GLY A 98 7.94 -13.64 8.24
N PRO A 99 8.05 -14.95 8.48
CA PRO A 99 6.99 -15.87 8.06
C PRO A 99 5.72 -15.67 8.89
N ARG A 100 4.58 -15.87 8.25
CA ARG A 100 3.26 -15.84 8.91
C ARG A 100 2.53 -17.14 8.58
N GLY A 101 2.80 -18.16 9.37
CA GLY A 101 2.22 -19.48 9.16
C GLY A 101 2.56 -20.03 7.78
N ALA A 102 1.57 -20.65 7.15
CA ALA A 102 1.73 -21.20 5.81
C ALA A 102 1.47 -20.20 4.70
N PHE A 103 1.16 -18.95 5.05
CA PHE A 103 0.78 -17.95 4.05
C PHE A 103 1.96 -17.32 3.31
N GLY A 104 3.12 -17.28 3.95
CA GLY A 104 4.31 -16.71 3.32
C GLY A 104 5.04 -15.75 4.23
N GLU A 105 5.87 -14.91 3.60
CA GLU A 105 6.65 -13.88 4.27
C GLU A 105 5.87 -12.57 4.22
N PHE A 106 5.66 -11.94 5.39
CA PHE A 106 4.89 -10.70 5.50
C PHE A 106 5.64 -9.68 6.33
N ALA A 107 5.36 -8.41 6.07
CA ALA A 107 5.75 -7.30 6.92
C ALA A 107 4.61 -6.28 6.89
N TYR A 108 4.47 -5.51 7.96
CA TYR A 108 3.36 -4.57 8.11
C TYR A 108 3.86 -3.19 8.53
N PHE A 109 3.17 -2.16 8.05
CA PHE A 109 3.45 -0.79 8.49
C PHE A 109 2.17 0.04 8.36
N ARG A 110 2.20 1.22 8.99
CA ARG A 110 1.13 2.22 8.84
C ARG A 110 1.66 3.35 7.97
N ASP A 111 0.86 3.80 7.01
CA ASP A 111 1.25 4.97 6.23
C ASP A 111 1.18 6.22 7.11
N LEU A 112 1.44 7.41 6.54
CA LEU A 112 1.53 8.64 7.31
C LEU A 112 0.18 9.10 7.87
N ASP A 113 -0.91 8.52 7.41
CA ASP A 113 -2.26 8.78 7.92
C ASP A 113 -2.79 7.64 8.80
N GLY A 114 -1.96 6.63 9.06
CA GLY A 114 -2.32 5.51 9.93
C GLY A 114 -2.98 4.34 9.22
N ASN A 115 -3.11 4.39 7.90
CA ASN A 115 -3.67 3.27 7.15
C ASN A 115 -2.70 2.08 7.16
N LYS A 116 -3.22 0.88 7.43
CA LYS A 116 -2.39 -0.31 7.53
C LYS A 116 -2.12 -0.92 6.17
N LEU A 117 -0.85 -1.21 5.90
CA LEU A 117 -0.43 -1.92 4.70
C LEU A 117 0.37 -3.15 5.08
N ALA A 118 0.27 -4.18 4.24
CA ALA A 118 1.13 -5.35 4.31
C ALA A 118 1.91 -5.45 3.01
N ILE A 119 3.16 -5.87 3.13
CA ILE A 119 3.96 -6.28 1.97
C ILE A 119 4.20 -7.76 2.15
N TYR A 120 3.92 -8.57 1.14
CA TYR A 120 4.06 -10.00 1.32
C TYR A 120 4.52 -10.72 0.05
N PHE A 121 5.09 -11.90 0.26
CA PHE A 121 5.44 -12.83 -0.78
C PHE A 121 5.03 -14.24 -0.34
N SER A 122 4.42 -15.00 -1.24
CA SER A 122 4.03 -16.37 -0.98
C SER A 122 4.64 -17.29 -2.03
N GLU A 123 5.27 -18.37 -1.58
CA GLU A 123 5.83 -19.38 -2.49
C GLU A 123 4.77 -19.97 -3.43
N ARG A 124 3.50 -19.97 -2.99
CA ARG A 124 2.41 -20.48 -3.81
C ARG A 124 2.26 -19.74 -5.14
N GLN A 125 2.60 -18.44 -5.16
CA GLN A 125 2.44 -17.64 -6.37
C GLN A 125 3.39 -18.05 -7.48
N LYS A 126 4.52 -18.68 -7.15
CA LYS A 126 5.48 -19.17 -8.14
C LYS A 126 5.00 -20.42 -8.86
N LYS A 127 4.00 -21.09 -8.33
CA LYS A 127 3.51 -22.35 -8.87
C LYS A 127 2.28 -22.20 -9.75
N GLN A 128 1.83 -20.96 -9.95
CA GLN A 128 0.63 -20.68 -10.72
C GLN A 128 0.93 -20.23 -12.14
#